data_f964df8c2896b28f88ee7bd06c8f32f5
#
_entry.id   f964df8c2896b28f88ee7bd06c8f32f5
#
_cell.length_a   1.000
_cell.length_b   1.000
_cell.length_c   1.000
_cell.angle_alpha   90.00
_cell.angle_beta   90.00
_cell.angle_gamma   90.00
#
_symmetry.space_group_name_H-M   'P 1'
#
loop_
_entity.id
_entity.type
_entity.pdbx_description
1 polymer ?
#
loop_
_entity_poly.entity_id
_entity_poly.type
_entity_poly.pdbx_seq_one_letter_code
_entity_poly.pdbx_strand_id
1 'polypeptide(L)'
;MKDKFIIGRYLPLDTIIHRLDPRAKLIFVFVFIILIFFAHSFATYLWLFISIVAFMKLAQIKFWFLAKGLMPIWIFLIFTFLMHLFLTKGGTRLFELAFVSIDTNGILEGIYIVLRLMFIIMISTIMTLSTSPIDLTDAFEKLLSPLKLVKIPVHQLSMMMSIALRFIPTLMNELDKIILAQKSRGSEISSGSIINRVKAFVPLLIPLFISAFQRAEDLAIAMEVRGYDTKKQRTNYRKLQWRFKDSLTLLILLPLSVVLFVLKFMGV
;
A
#
# COMPACT_ATOMS: atom_id res chain seq x y z
N MET A 1 -13.37 -13.37 13.55
CA MET A 1 -13.21 -12.64 12.28
C MET A 1 -11.88 -11.90 12.14
N LYS A 2 -11.01 -11.89 13.17
CA LYS A 2 -9.77 -11.09 13.19
C LYS A 2 -8.63 -11.56 12.25
N ASP A 3 -8.71 -12.78 11.70
CA ASP A 3 -7.56 -13.38 10.96
C ASP A 3 -7.68 -13.37 9.42
N LYS A 4 -8.74 -12.77 8.85
CA LYS A 4 -9.00 -12.84 7.40
C LYS A 4 -8.37 -11.71 6.56
N PHE A 5 -7.95 -10.60 7.16
CA PHE A 5 -7.32 -9.51 6.43
C PHE A 5 -5.84 -9.36 6.85
N ILE A 6 -4.96 -10.10 6.18
CA ILE A 6 -3.50 -10.01 6.34
C ILE A 6 -2.92 -8.86 5.52
N ILE A 7 -3.71 -8.32 4.57
CA ILE A 7 -3.28 -7.22 3.69
C ILE A 7 -3.17 -5.94 4.50
N GLY A 8 -1.98 -5.32 4.49
CA GLY A 8 -1.74 -4.04 5.17
C GLY A 8 -1.37 -4.14 6.66
N ARG A 9 -1.10 -5.31 7.19
CA ARG A 9 -0.69 -5.49 8.60
C ARG A 9 0.84 -5.39 8.70
N TYR A 10 1.34 -4.36 9.38
CA TYR A 10 2.74 -4.24 9.74
C TYR A 10 3.19 -5.48 10.53
N LEU A 11 4.31 -6.10 10.11
CA LEU A 11 4.96 -7.20 10.82
C LEU A 11 6.12 -6.61 11.63
N PRO A 12 6.10 -6.65 12.96
CA PRO A 12 7.19 -6.14 13.79
C PRO A 12 8.37 -7.11 13.79
N LEU A 13 9.07 -7.21 12.65
CA LEU A 13 10.31 -7.97 12.50
C LEU A 13 11.50 -7.03 12.64
N ASP A 14 12.59 -7.53 13.18
CA ASP A 14 13.82 -6.76 13.37
C ASP A 14 14.85 -7.11 12.28
N THR A 15 14.57 -6.70 11.04
CA THR A 15 15.44 -6.94 9.88
C THR A 15 16.11 -5.66 9.41
N ILE A 16 17.09 -5.80 8.51
CA ILE A 16 17.78 -4.66 7.89
C ILE A 16 16.77 -3.69 7.27
N ILE A 17 15.77 -4.22 6.53
CA ILE A 17 14.76 -3.40 5.86
C ILE A 17 13.83 -2.71 6.88
N HIS A 18 13.46 -3.37 7.97
CA HIS A 18 12.59 -2.76 8.99
C HIS A 18 13.27 -1.55 9.67
N ARG A 19 14.60 -1.61 9.86
CA ARG A 19 15.38 -0.55 10.51
C ARG A 19 15.72 0.66 9.62
N LEU A 20 15.43 0.60 8.31
CA LEU A 20 15.64 1.71 7.39
C LEU A 20 14.66 2.86 7.65
N ASP A 21 15.11 4.09 7.34
CA ASP A 21 14.25 5.27 7.41
C ASP A 21 13.04 5.12 6.45
N PRO A 22 11.81 5.33 6.92
CA PRO A 22 10.59 5.19 6.11
C PRO A 22 10.59 6.07 4.86
N ARG A 23 11.27 7.23 4.88
CA ARG A 23 11.43 8.11 3.71
C ARG A 23 12.25 7.43 2.62
N ALA A 24 13.37 6.79 3.00
CA ALA A 24 14.22 6.07 2.04
C ALA A 24 13.46 4.92 1.40
N LYS A 25 12.66 4.18 2.18
CA LYS A 25 11.81 3.09 1.66
C LYS A 25 10.76 3.60 0.67
N LEU A 26 10.08 4.71 0.99
CA LEU A 26 9.09 5.33 0.09
C LEU A 26 9.72 5.75 -1.23
N ILE A 27 10.83 6.47 -1.19
CA ILE A 27 11.55 6.91 -2.39
C ILE A 27 12.01 5.68 -3.19
N PHE A 28 12.57 4.67 -2.49
CA PHE A 28 13.03 3.45 -3.12
C PHE A 28 11.90 2.74 -3.88
N VAL A 29 10.76 2.50 -3.23
CA VAL A 29 9.62 1.82 -3.84
C VAL A 29 9.06 2.62 -5.01
N PHE A 30 8.95 3.95 -4.87
CA PHE A 30 8.46 4.81 -5.94
C PHE A 30 9.37 4.75 -7.18
N VAL A 31 10.69 4.87 -6.99
CA VAL A 31 11.65 4.77 -8.10
C VAL A 31 11.65 3.36 -8.69
N PHE A 32 11.57 2.32 -7.86
CA PHE A 32 11.51 0.93 -8.33
C PHE A 32 10.26 0.68 -9.18
N ILE A 33 9.09 1.22 -8.79
CA ILE A 33 7.87 1.14 -9.60
C ILE A 33 8.09 1.82 -10.97
N ILE A 34 8.74 2.99 -11.00
CA ILE A 34 9.07 3.65 -12.27
C ILE A 34 9.97 2.74 -13.13
N LEU A 35 10.98 2.10 -12.54
CA LEU A 35 11.85 1.17 -13.26
C LEU A 35 11.09 -0.04 -13.84
N ILE A 36 10.09 -0.56 -13.14
CA ILE A 36 9.23 -1.64 -13.66
C ILE A 36 8.53 -1.22 -14.96
N PHE A 37 8.12 0.05 -15.10
CA PHE A 37 7.49 0.54 -16.34
C PHE A 37 8.47 0.60 -17.53
N PHE A 38 9.77 0.71 -17.29
CA PHE A 38 10.78 0.69 -18.34
C PHE A 38 11.16 -0.72 -18.81
N ALA A 39 10.71 -1.76 -18.13
CA ALA A 39 10.95 -3.15 -18.54
C ALA A 39 10.09 -3.53 -19.74
N HIS A 40 10.72 -4.08 -20.80
CA HIS A 40 10.04 -4.50 -22.02
C HIS A 40 10.50 -5.87 -22.55
N SER A 41 11.53 -6.49 -21.95
CA SER A 41 12.09 -7.77 -22.39
C SER A 41 12.11 -8.80 -21.27
N PHE A 42 12.17 -10.08 -21.65
CA PHE A 42 12.22 -11.17 -20.68
C PHE A 42 13.40 -11.03 -19.69
N ALA A 43 14.58 -10.61 -20.19
CA ALA A 43 15.75 -10.43 -19.35
C ALA A 43 15.56 -9.30 -18.32
N THR A 44 14.90 -8.20 -18.70
CA THR A 44 14.61 -7.09 -17.77
C THR A 44 13.61 -7.50 -16.69
N TYR A 45 12.58 -8.29 -17.00
CA TYR A 45 11.67 -8.83 -16.01
C TYR A 45 12.34 -9.87 -15.10
N LEU A 46 13.22 -10.71 -15.63
CA LEU A 46 14.00 -11.66 -14.82
C LEU A 46 14.90 -10.92 -13.82
N TRP A 47 15.58 -9.85 -14.24
CA TRP A 47 16.40 -9.01 -13.37
C TRP A 47 15.60 -8.37 -12.25
N LEU A 48 14.43 -7.82 -12.56
CA LEU A 48 13.53 -7.25 -11.57
C LEU A 48 13.00 -8.31 -10.58
N PHE A 49 12.69 -9.51 -11.09
CA PHE A 49 12.26 -10.62 -10.24
C PHE A 49 13.34 -11.03 -9.23
N ILE A 50 14.59 -11.19 -9.70
CA ILE A 50 15.73 -11.49 -8.84
C ILE A 50 15.89 -10.40 -7.78
N SER A 51 15.74 -9.14 -8.13
CA SER A 51 15.83 -8.00 -7.22
C SER A 51 14.73 -8.06 -6.15
N ILE A 52 13.47 -8.31 -6.53
CA ILE A 52 12.35 -8.45 -5.58
C ILE A 52 12.57 -9.62 -4.62
N VAL A 53 13.05 -10.76 -5.13
CA VAL A 53 13.37 -11.94 -4.29
C VAL A 53 14.51 -11.61 -3.32
N ALA A 54 15.52 -10.86 -3.74
CA ALA A 54 16.58 -10.39 -2.85
C ALA A 54 16.02 -9.48 -1.74
N PHE A 55 15.18 -8.50 -2.06
CA PHE A 55 14.54 -7.65 -1.05
C PHE A 55 13.63 -8.43 -0.12
N MET A 56 12.88 -9.40 -0.63
CA MET A 56 12.05 -10.29 0.17
C MET A 56 12.88 -11.06 1.20
N LYS A 57 14.03 -11.63 0.79
CA LYS A 57 14.96 -12.34 1.69
C LYS A 57 15.56 -11.39 2.74
N LEU A 58 15.97 -10.19 2.35
CA LEU A 58 16.49 -9.17 3.27
C LEU A 58 15.43 -8.70 4.28
N ALA A 59 14.16 -8.66 3.88
CA ALA A 59 13.02 -8.37 4.75
C ALA A 59 12.61 -9.56 5.62
N GLN A 60 13.13 -10.78 5.37
CA GLN A 60 12.73 -12.04 6.01
C GLN A 60 11.22 -12.32 5.91
N ILE A 61 10.60 -11.86 4.83
CA ILE A 61 9.19 -12.10 4.55
C ILE A 61 9.06 -13.42 3.81
N LYS A 62 8.21 -14.32 4.28
CA LYS A 62 7.95 -15.60 3.60
C LYS A 62 7.19 -15.35 2.30
N PHE A 63 7.59 -16.03 1.22
CA PHE A 63 6.94 -15.94 -0.10
C PHE A 63 5.42 -16.15 -0.03
N TRP A 64 4.96 -17.02 0.87
CA TRP A 64 3.54 -17.27 1.09
C TRP A 64 2.73 -16.02 1.48
N PHE A 65 3.33 -15.08 2.23
CA PHE A 65 2.65 -13.82 2.56
C PHE A 65 2.45 -12.95 1.33
N LEU A 66 3.43 -12.90 0.42
CA LEU A 66 3.30 -12.17 -0.84
C LEU A 66 2.27 -12.84 -1.75
N ALA A 67 2.28 -14.16 -1.85
CA ALA A 67 1.30 -14.91 -2.62
C ALA A 67 -0.13 -14.70 -2.09
N LYS A 68 -0.34 -14.67 -0.78
CA LYS A 68 -1.62 -14.30 -0.17
C LYS A 68 -2.03 -12.85 -0.46
N GLY A 69 -1.08 -11.93 -0.55
CA GLY A 69 -1.32 -10.55 -0.93
C GLY A 69 -1.82 -10.42 -2.38
N LEU A 70 -1.42 -11.34 -3.27
CA LEU A 70 -1.87 -11.39 -4.66
C LEU A 70 -3.25 -12.04 -4.82
N MET A 71 -3.68 -12.88 -3.86
CA MET A 71 -4.91 -13.66 -3.96
C MET A 71 -6.18 -12.84 -4.27
N PRO A 72 -6.45 -11.67 -3.65
CA PRO A 72 -7.65 -10.89 -3.97
C PRO A 72 -7.62 -10.27 -5.37
N ILE A 73 -6.41 -10.10 -5.93
CA ILE A 73 -6.18 -9.42 -7.21
C ILE A 73 -6.05 -10.43 -8.35
N TRP A 74 -6.01 -11.73 -8.05
CA TRP A 74 -5.84 -12.80 -9.02
C TRP A 74 -6.88 -12.76 -10.15
N ILE A 75 -8.15 -12.52 -9.80
CA ILE A 75 -9.23 -12.38 -10.77
C ILE A 75 -8.96 -11.21 -11.73
N PHE A 76 -8.47 -10.09 -11.22
CA PHE A 76 -8.13 -8.93 -12.03
C PHE A 76 -6.92 -9.19 -12.94
N LEU A 77 -5.91 -9.92 -12.44
CA LEU A 77 -4.74 -10.31 -13.25
C LEU A 77 -5.15 -11.23 -14.41
N ILE A 78 -6.01 -12.23 -14.15
CA ILE A 78 -6.55 -13.10 -15.20
C ILE A 78 -7.37 -12.28 -16.21
N PHE A 79 -8.23 -11.40 -15.73
CA PHE A 79 -9.04 -10.55 -16.62
C PHE A 79 -8.15 -9.66 -17.51
N THR A 80 -7.12 -9.05 -16.95
CA THR A 80 -6.16 -8.24 -17.71
C THR A 80 -5.42 -9.06 -18.76
N PHE A 81 -4.97 -10.27 -18.40
CA PHE A 81 -4.34 -11.20 -19.33
C PHE A 81 -5.28 -11.54 -20.50
N LEU A 82 -6.53 -11.92 -20.21
CA LEU A 82 -7.52 -12.25 -21.23
C LEU A 82 -7.83 -11.06 -22.14
N MET A 83 -7.92 -9.85 -21.58
CA MET A 83 -8.12 -8.64 -22.36
C MET A 83 -6.99 -8.44 -23.38
N HIS A 84 -5.73 -8.55 -22.96
CA HIS A 84 -4.60 -8.42 -23.87
C HIS A 84 -4.52 -9.56 -24.89
N LEU A 85 -4.84 -10.79 -24.48
CA LEU A 85 -4.87 -11.96 -25.34
C LEU A 85 -5.81 -11.78 -26.54
N PHE A 86 -6.98 -11.14 -26.32
CA PHE A 86 -8.03 -11.00 -27.35
C PHE A 86 -8.00 -9.64 -28.07
N LEU A 87 -7.56 -8.56 -27.41
CA LEU A 87 -7.59 -7.22 -27.99
C LEU A 87 -6.28 -6.81 -28.66
N THR A 88 -5.13 -7.30 -28.18
CA THR A 88 -3.83 -6.93 -28.75
C THR A 88 -3.54 -7.78 -29.98
N LYS A 89 -3.52 -7.14 -31.15
CA LYS A 89 -3.25 -7.77 -32.43
C LYS A 89 -1.81 -7.50 -32.85
N GLY A 90 -1.18 -8.47 -33.52
CA GLY A 90 0.14 -8.33 -34.12
C GLY A 90 1.05 -9.54 -33.90
N GLY A 91 2.09 -9.64 -34.72
CA GLY A 91 2.97 -10.82 -34.76
C GLY A 91 2.39 -11.94 -35.61
N THR A 92 2.79 -13.20 -35.31
CA THR A 92 2.26 -14.37 -36.02
C THR A 92 0.92 -14.78 -35.41
N ARG A 93 -0.08 -15.02 -36.27
CA ARG A 93 -1.38 -15.54 -35.84
C ARG A 93 -1.20 -17.01 -35.45
N LEU A 94 -1.57 -17.34 -34.21
CA LEU A 94 -1.52 -18.69 -33.68
C LEU A 94 -2.86 -19.43 -33.86
N PHE A 95 -3.95 -18.70 -33.70
CA PHE A 95 -5.29 -19.27 -33.78
C PHE A 95 -6.29 -18.22 -34.28
N GLU A 96 -7.16 -18.62 -35.23
CA GLU A 96 -8.21 -17.76 -35.78
C GLU A 96 -9.54 -18.51 -35.75
N LEU A 97 -10.49 -18.02 -34.94
CA LEU A 97 -11.83 -18.58 -34.87
C LEU A 97 -12.85 -17.45 -35.05
N ALA A 98 -13.44 -17.37 -36.23
CA ALA A 98 -14.51 -16.44 -36.64
C ALA A 98 -14.30 -14.98 -36.23
N PHE A 99 -14.44 -14.63 -34.96
CA PHE A 99 -14.33 -13.25 -34.42
C PHE A 99 -13.16 -13.05 -33.47
N VAL A 100 -12.40 -14.09 -33.12
CA VAL A 100 -11.33 -14.06 -32.12
C VAL A 100 -10.04 -14.57 -32.77
N SER A 101 -9.04 -13.69 -32.84
CA SER A 101 -7.68 -14.05 -33.26
C SER A 101 -6.74 -13.96 -32.07
N ILE A 102 -5.96 -15.01 -31.84
CA ILE A 102 -4.90 -15.02 -30.82
C ILE A 102 -3.56 -14.85 -31.55
N ASP A 103 -2.92 -13.72 -31.28
CA ASP A 103 -1.65 -13.34 -31.86
C ASP A 103 -0.50 -13.49 -30.83
N THR A 104 0.71 -13.77 -31.28
CA THR A 104 1.89 -13.91 -30.39
C THR A 104 2.15 -12.67 -29.56
N ASN A 105 1.95 -11.47 -30.12
CA ASN A 105 2.12 -10.23 -29.37
C ASN A 105 1.11 -10.08 -28.24
N GLY A 106 -0.15 -10.52 -28.44
CA GLY A 106 -1.18 -10.51 -27.41
C GLY A 106 -0.80 -11.35 -26.20
N ILE A 107 -0.19 -12.53 -26.43
CA ILE A 107 0.30 -13.40 -25.36
C ILE A 107 1.47 -12.76 -24.63
N LEU A 108 2.48 -12.26 -25.36
CA LEU A 108 3.68 -11.68 -24.77
C LEU A 108 3.38 -10.42 -23.99
N GLU A 109 2.62 -9.49 -24.56
CA GLU A 109 2.20 -8.26 -23.86
C GLU A 109 1.30 -8.56 -22.66
N GLY A 110 0.38 -9.51 -22.78
CA GLY A 110 -0.44 -9.97 -21.68
C GLY A 110 0.38 -10.51 -20.51
N ILE A 111 1.40 -11.34 -20.78
CA ILE A 111 2.33 -11.84 -19.75
C ILE A 111 3.11 -10.67 -19.13
N TYR A 112 3.66 -9.76 -19.94
CA TYR A 112 4.45 -8.63 -19.41
C TYR A 112 3.63 -7.70 -18.54
N ILE A 113 2.38 -7.42 -18.87
CA ILE A 113 1.51 -6.58 -18.05
C ILE A 113 1.15 -7.27 -16.74
N VAL A 114 0.83 -8.56 -16.78
CA VAL A 114 0.57 -9.34 -15.54
C VAL A 114 1.79 -9.35 -14.63
N LEU A 115 3.00 -9.60 -15.17
CA LEU A 115 4.25 -9.54 -14.40
C LEU A 115 4.49 -8.15 -13.83
N ARG A 116 4.25 -7.09 -14.61
CA ARG A 116 4.37 -5.69 -14.17
C ARG A 116 3.48 -5.41 -12.96
N LEU A 117 2.19 -5.74 -13.06
CA LEU A 117 1.24 -5.56 -11.96
C LEU A 117 1.63 -6.39 -10.74
N MET A 118 2.04 -7.64 -10.95
CA MET A 118 2.48 -8.53 -9.87
C MET A 118 3.69 -7.94 -9.13
N PHE A 119 4.70 -7.42 -9.86
CA PHE A 119 5.90 -6.83 -9.25
C PHE A 119 5.59 -5.55 -8.49
N ILE A 120 4.72 -4.68 -9.01
CA ILE A 120 4.27 -3.48 -8.30
C ILE A 120 3.60 -3.86 -6.97
N ILE A 121 2.72 -4.86 -6.99
CA ILE A 121 2.03 -5.32 -5.80
C ILE A 121 3.01 -5.96 -4.80
N MET A 122 3.96 -6.76 -5.29
CA MET A 122 4.95 -7.42 -4.42
C MET A 122 5.84 -6.39 -3.71
N ILE A 123 6.40 -5.42 -4.42
CA ILE A 123 7.27 -4.40 -3.81
C ILE A 123 6.49 -3.50 -2.85
N SER A 124 5.26 -3.11 -3.20
CA SER A 124 4.37 -2.35 -2.32
C SER A 124 3.99 -3.13 -1.06
N THR A 125 3.77 -4.43 -1.19
CA THR A 125 3.47 -5.32 -0.06
C THR A 125 4.67 -5.43 0.88
N ILE A 126 5.89 -5.59 0.35
CA ILE A 126 7.13 -5.62 1.16
C ILE A 126 7.27 -4.33 1.97
N MET A 127 7.01 -3.17 1.34
CA MET A 127 7.03 -1.87 2.01
C MET A 127 5.99 -1.79 3.13
N THR A 128 4.75 -2.16 2.85
CA THR A 128 3.63 -2.08 3.81
C THR A 128 3.85 -3.01 5.01
N LEU A 129 4.38 -4.21 4.78
CA LEU A 129 4.69 -5.16 5.85
C LEU A 129 5.89 -4.71 6.70
N SER A 130 6.83 -3.93 6.12
CA SER A 130 8.06 -3.50 6.79
C SER A 130 8.01 -2.10 7.40
N THR A 131 6.89 -1.36 7.24
CA THR A 131 6.78 0.03 7.72
C THR A 131 5.46 0.23 8.45
N SER A 132 5.52 0.79 9.67
CA SER A 132 4.29 1.05 10.42
C SER A 132 3.50 2.20 9.78
N PRO A 133 2.15 2.21 9.87
CA PRO A 133 1.33 3.30 9.33
C PRO A 133 1.69 4.68 9.89
N ILE A 134 2.11 4.75 11.16
CA ILE A 134 2.54 6.00 11.81
C ILE A 134 3.86 6.49 11.20
N ASP A 135 4.85 5.58 11.03
CA ASP A 135 6.12 5.93 10.40
C ASP A 135 5.95 6.37 8.96
N LEU A 136 4.98 5.77 8.26
CA LEU A 136 4.61 6.16 6.90
C LEU A 136 4.06 7.59 6.85
N THR A 137 3.20 7.95 7.81
CA THR A 137 2.66 9.31 7.93
C THR A 137 3.75 10.35 8.20
N ASP A 138 4.68 10.03 9.11
CA ASP A 138 5.84 10.90 9.41
C ASP A 138 6.75 11.08 8.18
N ALA A 139 6.93 10.01 7.40
CA ALA A 139 7.70 10.05 6.15
C ALA A 139 7.01 10.94 5.10
N PHE A 140 5.69 10.80 4.94
CA PHE A 140 4.91 11.66 4.03
C PHE A 140 5.01 13.14 4.44
N GLU A 141 4.90 13.47 5.74
CA GLU A 141 5.06 14.85 6.21
C GLU A 141 6.39 15.44 5.75
N LYS A 142 7.48 14.69 5.90
CA LYS A 142 8.81 15.16 5.53
C LYS A 142 9.01 15.24 4.02
N LEU A 143 8.55 14.26 3.26
CA LEU A 143 8.66 14.26 1.80
C LEU A 143 7.78 15.33 1.15
N LEU A 144 6.61 15.61 1.72
CA LEU A 144 5.70 16.65 1.24
C LEU A 144 6.02 18.03 1.82
N SER A 145 7.04 18.14 2.67
CA SER A 145 7.40 19.44 3.27
C SER A 145 7.72 20.55 2.25
N PRO A 146 8.24 20.30 1.02
CA PRO A 146 8.40 21.33 0.00
C PRO A 146 7.07 21.96 -0.45
N LEU A 147 5.95 21.24 -0.34
CA LEU A 147 4.63 21.78 -0.68
C LEU A 147 4.15 22.88 0.27
N LYS A 148 4.83 23.08 1.42
CA LYS A 148 4.62 24.27 2.27
C LYS A 148 4.85 25.57 1.52
N LEU A 149 5.71 25.58 0.48
CA LEU A 149 5.94 26.71 -0.41
C LEU A 149 4.67 27.11 -1.17
N VAL A 150 3.81 26.16 -1.45
CA VAL A 150 2.50 26.36 -2.12
C VAL A 150 1.35 26.59 -1.12
N LYS A 151 1.71 26.93 0.17
CA LYS A 151 0.78 27.19 1.27
C LYS A 151 -0.10 25.98 1.67
N ILE A 152 0.30 24.76 1.32
CA ILE A 152 -0.43 23.55 1.77
C ILE A 152 -0.06 23.29 3.26
N PRO A 153 -1.04 23.11 4.15
CA PRO A 153 -0.80 22.90 5.58
C PRO A 153 -0.38 21.46 5.88
N VAL A 154 0.77 21.01 5.35
CA VAL A 154 1.26 19.62 5.41
C VAL A 154 1.37 19.12 6.85
N HIS A 155 1.80 19.98 7.79
CA HIS A 155 1.94 19.61 9.19
C HIS A 155 0.58 19.29 9.84
N GLN A 156 -0.44 20.12 9.58
CA GLN A 156 -1.79 19.89 10.11
C GLN A 156 -2.39 18.60 9.54
N LEU A 157 -2.21 18.36 8.24
CA LEU A 157 -2.65 17.10 7.60
C LEU A 157 -1.98 15.88 8.20
N SER A 158 -0.66 15.91 8.42
CA SER A 158 0.08 14.82 9.05
C SER A 158 -0.39 14.57 10.48
N MET A 159 -0.63 15.63 11.24
CA MET A 159 -1.16 15.51 12.59
C MET A 159 -2.56 14.88 12.61
N MET A 160 -3.47 15.32 11.71
CA MET A 160 -4.81 14.72 11.57
C MET A 160 -4.71 13.23 11.24
N MET A 161 -3.82 12.83 10.31
CA MET A 161 -3.58 11.42 9.97
C MET A 161 -3.06 10.63 11.17
N SER A 162 -2.11 11.17 11.92
CA SER A 162 -1.54 10.52 13.11
C SER A 162 -2.59 10.32 14.21
N ILE A 163 -3.46 11.32 14.43
CA ILE A 163 -4.60 11.22 15.37
C ILE A 163 -5.57 10.16 14.89
N ALA A 164 -5.96 10.18 13.60
CA ALA A 164 -6.88 9.20 13.03
C ALA A 164 -6.33 7.77 13.18
N LEU A 165 -5.05 7.53 12.81
CA LEU A 165 -4.41 6.21 12.94
C LEU A 165 -4.36 5.71 14.40
N ARG A 166 -4.23 6.62 15.37
CA ARG A 166 -4.25 6.28 16.80
C ARG A 166 -5.65 5.89 17.26
N PHE A 167 -6.70 6.54 16.76
CA PHE A 167 -8.07 6.27 17.17
C PHE A 167 -8.71 5.08 16.45
N ILE A 168 -8.23 4.66 15.26
CA ILE A 168 -8.76 3.50 14.53
C ILE A 168 -8.88 2.25 15.42
N PRO A 169 -7.82 1.78 16.14
CA PRO A 169 -7.96 0.59 17.00
C PRO A 169 -8.98 0.75 18.11
N THR A 170 -9.08 1.96 18.67
CA THR A 170 -10.02 2.26 19.74
C THR A 170 -11.46 2.24 19.25
N LEU A 171 -11.73 2.88 18.10
CA LEU A 171 -13.04 2.88 17.45
C LEU A 171 -13.46 1.48 17.00
N MET A 172 -12.50 0.65 16.51
CA MET A 172 -12.79 -0.75 16.16
C MET A 172 -13.20 -1.58 17.36
N ASN A 173 -12.53 -1.41 18.51
CA ASN A 173 -12.91 -2.09 19.73
C ASN A 173 -14.28 -1.64 20.24
N GLU A 174 -14.63 -0.36 20.05
CA GLU A 174 -15.93 0.19 20.41
C GLU A 174 -17.03 -0.33 19.49
N LEU A 175 -16.78 -0.37 18.18
CA LEU A 175 -17.65 -0.98 17.19
C LEU A 175 -17.96 -2.45 17.55
N ASP A 176 -16.93 -3.24 17.91
CA ASP A 176 -17.11 -4.63 18.33
C ASP A 176 -18.06 -4.74 19.54
N LYS A 177 -17.93 -3.82 20.54
CA LYS A 177 -18.82 -3.76 21.71
C LYS A 177 -20.26 -3.39 21.32
N ILE A 178 -20.44 -2.39 20.45
CA ILE A 178 -21.75 -1.98 19.96
C ILE A 178 -22.42 -3.12 19.19
N ILE A 179 -21.68 -3.82 18.33
CA ILE A 179 -22.17 -4.99 17.59
C ILE A 179 -22.66 -6.08 18.55
N LEU A 180 -21.89 -6.40 19.59
CA LEU A 180 -22.27 -7.38 20.60
C LEU A 180 -23.54 -6.96 21.33
N ALA A 181 -23.64 -5.69 21.75
CA ALA A 181 -24.81 -5.15 22.42
C ALA A 181 -26.06 -5.20 21.54
N GLN A 182 -25.96 -4.86 20.26
CA GLN A 182 -27.08 -4.92 19.33
C GLN A 182 -27.52 -6.36 19.03
N LYS A 183 -26.57 -7.30 18.93
CA LYS A 183 -26.88 -8.74 18.81
C LYS A 183 -27.64 -9.25 20.04
N SER A 184 -27.24 -8.85 21.25
CA SER A 184 -27.96 -9.21 22.49
C SER A 184 -29.39 -8.64 22.56
N ARG A 185 -29.66 -7.56 21.82
CA ARG A 185 -31.02 -6.97 21.67
C ARG A 185 -31.83 -7.62 20.53
N GLY A 186 -31.32 -8.71 19.91
CA GLY A 186 -32.01 -9.43 18.83
C GLY A 186 -31.83 -8.80 17.45
N SER A 187 -30.89 -7.87 17.27
CA SER A 187 -30.63 -7.29 15.95
C SER A 187 -29.84 -8.25 15.08
N GLU A 188 -30.43 -8.71 13.98
CA GLU A 188 -29.76 -9.54 12.97
C GLU A 188 -29.08 -8.67 11.93
N ILE A 189 -27.78 -8.32 12.16
CA ILE A 189 -27.01 -7.42 11.30
C ILE A 189 -26.62 -8.09 9.98
N SER A 190 -26.57 -9.44 9.92
CA SER A 190 -26.03 -10.20 8.78
C SER A 190 -27.09 -10.87 7.91
N SER A 191 -28.36 -10.87 8.30
CA SER A 191 -29.45 -11.56 7.60
C SER A 191 -30.42 -10.60 6.90
N GLY A 192 -31.08 -11.08 5.85
CA GLY A 192 -32.12 -10.36 5.13
C GLY A 192 -31.70 -9.61 3.87
N SER A 193 -32.63 -8.84 3.30
CA SER A 193 -32.46 -8.01 2.11
C SER A 193 -31.37 -6.93 2.32
N ILE A 194 -30.76 -6.44 1.25
CA ILE A 194 -29.76 -5.36 1.27
C ILE A 194 -30.29 -4.14 2.03
N ILE A 195 -31.56 -3.77 1.82
CA ILE A 195 -32.20 -2.64 2.52
C ILE A 195 -32.26 -2.88 4.01
N ASN A 196 -32.60 -4.08 4.46
CA ASN A 196 -32.65 -4.44 5.89
C ASN A 196 -31.25 -4.42 6.52
N ARG A 197 -30.22 -4.84 5.79
CA ARG A 197 -28.83 -4.73 6.24
C ARG A 197 -28.41 -3.28 6.43
N VAL A 198 -28.72 -2.38 5.48
CA VAL A 198 -28.41 -0.95 5.59
C VAL A 198 -29.15 -0.34 6.80
N LYS A 199 -30.43 -0.67 7.02
CA LYS A 199 -31.17 -0.23 8.22
C LYS A 199 -30.56 -0.76 9.51
N ALA A 200 -30.01 -1.96 9.53
CA ALA A 200 -29.34 -2.54 10.69
C ALA A 200 -27.98 -1.88 11.01
N PHE A 201 -27.35 -1.18 10.05
CA PHE A 201 -26.13 -0.42 10.29
C PHE A 201 -26.36 0.92 11.01
N VAL A 202 -27.54 1.55 10.86
CA VAL A 202 -27.83 2.86 11.47
C VAL A 202 -27.71 2.83 13.01
N PRO A 203 -28.26 1.83 13.74
CA PRO A 203 -28.09 1.72 15.19
C PRO A 203 -26.64 1.47 15.65
N LEU A 204 -25.72 1.09 14.72
CA LEU A 204 -24.29 0.95 15.00
C LEU A 204 -23.56 2.27 14.79
N LEU A 205 -23.94 3.01 13.73
CA LEU A 205 -23.26 4.24 13.34
C LEU A 205 -23.55 5.40 14.32
N ILE A 206 -24.80 5.56 14.78
CA ILE A 206 -25.17 6.68 15.66
C ILE A 206 -24.35 6.70 16.95
N PRO A 207 -24.26 5.61 17.74
CA PRO A 207 -23.46 5.60 18.96
C PRO A 207 -21.97 5.80 18.68
N LEU A 208 -21.47 5.22 17.57
CA LEU A 208 -20.07 5.37 17.16
C LEU A 208 -19.72 6.82 16.83
N PHE A 209 -20.62 7.54 16.12
CA PHE A 209 -20.45 8.96 15.82
C PHE A 209 -20.45 9.80 17.09
N ILE A 210 -21.39 9.58 18.00
CA ILE A 210 -21.47 10.32 19.26
C ILE A 210 -20.16 10.13 20.05
N SER A 211 -19.69 8.90 20.19
CA SER A 211 -18.44 8.60 20.88
C SER A 211 -17.23 9.23 20.18
N ALA A 212 -17.18 9.22 18.84
CA ALA A 212 -16.10 9.85 18.09
C ALA A 212 -16.06 11.37 18.27
N PHE A 213 -17.24 12.03 18.29
CA PHE A 213 -17.34 13.47 18.57
C PHE A 213 -16.93 13.83 19.99
N GLN A 214 -17.39 13.08 21.00
CA GLN A 214 -16.98 13.30 22.39
C GLN A 214 -15.46 13.19 22.55
N ARG A 215 -14.83 12.17 21.94
CA ARG A 215 -13.37 12.03 21.96
C ARG A 215 -12.64 13.16 21.24
N ALA A 216 -13.20 13.64 20.13
CA ALA A 216 -12.63 14.78 19.40
C ALA A 216 -12.69 16.05 20.24
N GLU A 217 -13.80 16.29 20.96
CA GLU A 217 -13.98 17.41 21.88
C GLU A 217 -13.00 17.32 23.06
N ASP A 218 -12.94 16.17 23.73
CA ASP A 218 -11.99 15.93 24.83
C ASP A 218 -10.55 16.15 24.39
N LEU A 219 -10.19 15.69 23.19
CA LEU A 219 -8.85 15.90 22.63
C LEU A 219 -8.60 17.38 22.34
N ALA A 220 -9.59 18.10 21.77
CA ALA A 220 -9.47 19.51 21.47
C ALA A 220 -9.25 20.34 22.74
N ILE A 221 -10.03 20.10 23.79
CA ILE A 221 -9.88 20.73 25.10
C ILE A 221 -8.49 20.42 25.69
N ALA A 222 -8.07 19.14 25.66
CA ALA A 222 -6.76 18.75 26.17
C ALA A 222 -5.59 19.39 25.38
N MET A 223 -5.76 19.61 24.07
CA MET A 223 -4.76 20.30 23.25
C MET A 223 -4.71 21.79 23.56
N GLU A 224 -5.86 22.43 23.75
CA GLU A 224 -5.97 23.85 24.11
C GLU A 224 -5.33 24.13 25.46
N VAL A 225 -5.66 23.35 26.50
CA VAL A 225 -5.06 23.47 27.84
C VAL A 225 -3.55 23.27 27.81
N ARG A 226 -3.03 22.42 26.91
CA ARG A 226 -1.59 22.24 26.70
C ARG A 226 -0.95 23.33 25.84
N GLY A 227 -1.68 24.40 25.50
CA GLY A 227 -1.18 25.54 24.72
C GLY A 227 -0.91 25.18 23.26
N TYR A 228 -1.72 24.27 22.67
CA TYR A 228 -1.60 23.97 21.25
C TYR A 228 -2.00 25.21 20.42
N ASP A 229 -1.08 25.67 19.58
CA ASP A 229 -1.30 26.79 18.65
C ASP A 229 -0.92 26.35 17.23
N THR A 230 -1.89 26.46 16.32
CA THR A 230 -1.71 26.08 14.91
C THR A 230 -0.74 26.99 14.13
N LYS A 231 -0.52 28.22 14.63
CA LYS A 231 0.34 29.24 13.98
C LYS A 231 1.82 29.08 14.33
N LYS A 232 2.14 28.45 15.46
CA LYS A 232 3.52 28.29 15.93
C LYS A 232 4.17 27.09 15.29
N GLN A 233 5.42 27.28 14.80
CA GLN A 233 6.25 26.16 14.37
C GLN A 233 6.63 25.29 15.58
N ARG A 234 6.41 23.98 15.46
CA ARG A 234 6.73 23.03 16.54
C ARG A 234 7.77 22.02 16.09
N THR A 235 8.49 21.49 17.06
CA THR A 235 9.42 20.38 16.86
C THR A 235 8.70 19.07 17.13
N ASN A 236 8.92 18.07 16.28
CA ASN A 236 8.41 16.73 16.51
C ASN A 236 9.24 16.03 17.59
N TYR A 237 8.57 15.41 18.58
CA TYR A 237 9.25 14.61 19.61
C TYR A 237 9.98 13.42 18.97
N ARG A 238 9.31 12.72 18.04
CA ARG A 238 9.90 11.63 17.29
C ARG A 238 10.49 12.18 15.99
N LYS A 239 11.83 12.21 15.92
CA LYS A 239 12.55 12.67 14.72
C LYS A 239 13.01 11.48 13.92
N LEU A 240 12.63 11.40 12.64
CA LEU A 240 13.22 10.46 11.69
C LEU A 240 14.70 10.79 11.53
N GLN A 241 15.56 9.78 11.69
CA GLN A 241 17.02 9.92 11.60
C GLN A 241 17.51 9.26 10.33
N TRP A 242 17.95 10.07 9.38
CA TRP A 242 18.59 9.58 8.18
C TRP A 242 19.98 9.04 8.51
N ARG A 243 20.24 7.78 8.19
CA ARG A 243 21.51 7.09 8.42
C ARG A 243 22.20 6.79 7.11
N PHE A 244 23.51 6.55 7.15
CA PHE A 244 24.30 6.16 5.98
C PHE A 244 23.70 4.94 5.24
N LYS A 245 23.13 3.99 5.96
CA LYS A 245 22.45 2.81 5.40
C LYS A 245 21.25 3.16 4.50
N ASP A 246 20.56 4.25 4.79
CA ASP A 246 19.42 4.73 4.01
C ASP A 246 19.90 5.28 2.65
N SER A 247 21.01 6.04 2.66
CA SER A 247 21.65 6.50 1.43
C SER A 247 22.20 5.33 0.60
N LEU A 248 22.78 4.31 1.24
CA LEU A 248 23.25 3.11 0.56
C LEU A 248 22.10 2.36 -0.12
N THR A 249 20.94 2.27 0.53
CA THR A 249 19.75 1.64 -0.05
C THR A 249 19.29 2.35 -1.32
N LEU A 250 19.32 3.68 -1.33
CA LEU A 250 19.01 4.46 -2.54
C LEU A 250 20.10 4.32 -3.61
N LEU A 251 21.37 4.21 -3.20
CA LEU A 251 22.48 3.99 -4.12
C LEU A 251 22.36 2.65 -4.88
N ILE A 252 21.76 1.62 -4.27
CA ILE A 252 21.48 0.33 -4.94
C ILE A 252 20.55 0.51 -6.16
N LEU A 253 19.72 1.53 -6.19
CA LEU A 253 18.89 1.82 -7.36
C LEU A 253 19.72 2.19 -8.60
N LEU A 254 20.91 2.77 -8.45
CA LEU A 254 21.77 3.15 -9.58
C LEU A 254 22.24 1.92 -10.37
N PRO A 255 22.97 0.94 -9.78
CA PRO A 255 23.35 -0.24 -10.54
C PRO A 255 22.14 -1.03 -11.06
N LEU A 256 21.04 -1.04 -10.31
CA LEU A 256 19.81 -1.71 -10.72
C LEU A 256 19.22 -1.07 -11.99
N SER A 257 19.18 0.26 -12.05
CA SER A 257 18.71 1.01 -13.21
C SER A 257 19.68 0.89 -14.39
N VAL A 258 21.00 0.97 -14.13
CA VAL A 258 22.03 0.83 -15.20
C VAL A 258 21.93 -0.52 -15.88
N VAL A 259 21.86 -1.62 -15.12
CA VAL A 259 21.72 -2.97 -15.68
C VAL A 259 20.42 -3.08 -16.49
N LEU A 260 19.31 -2.53 -15.98
CA LEU A 260 18.03 -2.55 -16.69
C LEU A 260 18.12 -1.80 -18.02
N PHE A 261 18.74 -0.61 -18.05
CA PHE A 261 18.92 0.16 -19.28
C PHE A 261 19.89 -0.53 -20.26
N VAL A 262 20.99 -1.13 -19.77
CA VAL A 262 21.91 -1.89 -20.61
C VAL A 262 21.19 -3.08 -21.26
N LEU A 263 20.44 -3.89 -20.49
CA LEU A 263 19.65 -5.00 -21.04
C LEU A 263 18.63 -4.52 -22.08
N LYS A 264 17.99 -3.38 -21.82
CA LYS A 264 17.06 -2.78 -22.79
C LYS A 264 17.75 -2.35 -24.07
N PHE A 265 18.95 -1.75 -23.98
CA PHE A 265 19.73 -1.33 -25.18
C PHE A 265 20.29 -2.50 -25.96
N MET A 266 20.62 -3.61 -25.30
CA MET A 266 21.11 -4.83 -25.97
C MET A 266 19.96 -5.57 -26.68
N GLY A 267 18.71 -5.17 -26.55
CA GLY A 267 17.56 -5.78 -27.22
C GLY A 267 17.22 -7.19 -26.72
N VAL A 268 17.75 -7.57 -25.56
CA VAL A 268 17.58 -8.90 -24.95
C VAL A 268 16.34 -8.93 -24.05
#